data_aa115b1669d7766c97d163e8848144c7
#
_entry.id   aa115b1669d7766c97d163e8848144c7
#
_cell.length_a   1.000
_cell.length_b   1.000
_cell.length_c   1.000
_cell.angle_alpha   90.00
_cell.angle_beta   90.00
_cell.angle_gamma   90.00
#
_symmetry.space_group_name_H-M   'P 1'
#
loop_
_entity.id
_entity.type
_entity.pdbx_description
1 polymer ?
#
loop_
_entity_poly.entity_id
_entity_poly.type
_entity_poly.pdbx_seq_one_letter_code
_entity_poly.pdbx_strand_id
1 'polypeptide(L)'
;MSSIVGHSSVVSSKTSAPRPKDQTVQVEFGGQKVDVPKDGYYDRYRMNPNLDEVARDPAVGSDIDFFWKIPKKLVDSRVGQIYAPNFYYRTRSVQLVFLAPLDHLKSKLPSPLKPITALPGYGLVALTFYSYLVCDNDPYNEVSVAIIVRQPGKNSYSTTQLLSSVWNRTFYGYVLALPVDTEIARVRGVYGYQFPKWLANINLEMDDHNIKADLTAADGTPDLILDVPLPPLKTMPSQTSIGTNNAINKIDGKWYQVAVQTNPLLGTQCLFPSNVKLSRREGPLSKILNELGVSTILRMDVLKDAQMVLNMPTPLNAFDNVKL
;
A
#
# COMPACT_ATOMS: atom_id res chain seq x y z
N MET A 1 -42.13 -36.59 20.01
CA MET A 1 -41.28 -35.59 20.65
C MET A 1 -39.85 -36.00 20.40
N SER A 2 -39.21 -35.40 19.42
CA SER A 2 -37.80 -35.67 19.12
C SER A 2 -37.16 -34.32 18.89
N SER A 3 -36.29 -33.93 19.81
CA SER A 3 -35.56 -32.69 19.81
C SER A 3 -34.33 -32.81 18.92
N ILE A 4 -34.28 -31.97 17.88
CA ILE A 4 -33.11 -31.82 17.01
C ILE A 4 -32.21 -30.79 17.67
N VAL A 5 -31.06 -31.23 18.17
CA VAL A 5 -29.98 -30.39 18.67
C VAL A 5 -29.15 -29.94 17.47
N GLY A 6 -29.25 -28.67 17.09
CA GLY A 6 -28.41 -28.08 16.07
C GLY A 6 -27.01 -27.84 16.62
N HIS A 7 -25.99 -28.51 16.08
CA HIS A 7 -24.60 -28.20 16.31
C HIS A 7 -24.23 -26.96 15.47
N SER A 8 -24.14 -25.82 16.14
CA SER A 8 -23.48 -24.63 15.60
C SER A 8 -21.97 -24.83 15.70
N SER A 9 -21.30 -25.11 14.58
CA SER A 9 -19.85 -25.11 14.51
C SER A 9 -19.35 -23.66 14.52
N VAL A 10 -18.89 -23.22 15.67
CA VAL A 10 -18.12 -21.96 15.81
C VAL A 10 -16.80 -22.16 15.08
N VAL A 11 -16.70 -21.61 13.88
CA VAL A 11 -15.41 -21.47 13.20
C VAL A 11 -14.61 -20.40 13.93
N SER A 12 -13.74 -20.85 14.81
CA SER A 12 -12.73 -20.00 15.45
C SER A 12 -11.84 -19.37 14.37
N SER A 13 -11.95 -18.06 14.15
CA SER A 13 -11.03 -17.29 13.34
C SER A 13 -9.68 -17.25 14.03
N LYS A 14 -8.79 -18.19 13.69
CA LYS A 14 -7.39 -18.10 14.11
C LYS A 14 -6.80 -16.84 13.49
N THR A 15 -6.49 -15.88 14.33
CA THR A 15 -5.52 -14.80 14.11
C THR A 15 -4.31 -15.32 13.34
N SER A 16 -3.73 -14.45 12.52
CA SER A 16 -2.52 -14.69 11.73
C SER A 16 -1.55 -15.61 12.48
N ALA A 17 -1.23 -16.77 11.87
CA ALA A 17 -0.20 -17.64 12.44
C ALA A 17 1.07 -16.82 12.64
N PRO A 18 1.75 -16.94 13.80
CA PRO A 18 3.05 -16.31 14.00
C PRO A 18 3.97 -16.78 12.88
N ARG A 19 4.60 -15.83 12.18
CA ARG A 19 5.65 -16.18 11.20
C ARG A 19 6.66 -17.03 11.93
N PRO A 20 7.08 -18.19 11.39
CA PRO A 20 8.18 -18.94 11.98
C PRO A 20 9.42 -18.03 11.93
N LYS A 21 9.79 -17.42 13.05
CA LYS A 21 11.01 -16.60 13.17
C LYS A 21 12.29 -17.45 13.07
N ASP A 22 12.17 -18.75 12.97
CA ASP A 22 13.23 -19.66 13.36
C ASP A 22 14.09 -20.20 12.22
N GLN A 23 13.74 -19.99 10.95
CA GLN A 23 14.60 -20.40 9.84
C GLN A 23 14.56 -19.35 8.73
N THR A 24 15.64 -18.59 8.61
CA THR A 24 15.89 -17.71 7.47
C THR A 24 16.99 -18.29 6.60
N VAL A 25 16.98 -17.91 5.34
CA VAL A 25 18.07 -18.13 4.39
C VAL A 25 18.53 -16.77 3.87
N GLN A 26 19.85 -16.62 3.76
CA GLN A 26 20.42 -15.40 3.20
C GLN A 26 20.41 -15.47 1.68
N VAL A 27 19.86 -14.47 1.06
CA VAL A 27 19.81 -14.31 -0.40
C VAL A 27 20.47 -13.01 -0.81
N GLU A 28 20.97 -12.95 -2.04
CA GLU A 28 21.43 -11.69 -2.64
C GLU A 28 20.27 -11.06 -3.40
N PHE A 29 20.00 -9.78 -3.12
CA PHE A 29 19.01 -9.00 -3.80
C PHE A 29 19.47 -7.55 -3.94
N GLY A 30 19.62 -7.06 -5.17
CA GLY A 30 20.06 -5.68 -5.44
C GLY A 30 21.49 -5.39 -4.93
N GLY A 31 22.39 -6.37 -4.96
CA GLY A 31 23.74 -6.23 -4.42
C GLY A 31 23.81 -6.21 -2.89
N GLN A 32 22.68 -6.49 -2.21
CA GLN A 32 22.59 -6.58 -0.75
C GLN A 32 22.31 -8.02 -0.33
N LYS A 33 22.91 -8.45 0.78
CA LYS A 33 22.56 -9.70 1.44
C LYS A 33 21.37 -9.46 2.35
N VAL A 34 20.28 -10.16 2.12
CA VAL A 34 19.04 -10.04 2.89
C VAL A 34 18.60 -11.42 3.39
N ASP A 35 18.07 -11.46 4.60
CA ASP A 35 17.49 -12.68 5.17
C ASP A 35 16.01 -12.74 4.77
N VAL A 36 15.59 -13.88 4.20
CA VAL A 36 14.21 -14.17 3.85
C VAL A 36 13.75 -15.46 4.53
N PRO A 37 12.46 -15.67 4.74
CA PRO A 37 11.94 -16.92 5.27
C PRO A 37 12.39 -18.10 4.41
N LYS A 38 12.99 -19.13 5.04
CA LYS A 38 13.31 -20.38 4.36
C LYS A 38 12.04 -21.03 3.86
N ASP A 39 12.06 -21.52 2.63
CA ASP A 39 10.92 -22.10 1.94
C ASP A 39 9.71 -21.12 1.75
N GLY A 40 9.96 -19.81 1.98
CA GLY A 40 9.00 -18.75 1.67
C GLY A 40 8.82 -18.51 0.17
N TYR A 41 7.93 -17.62 -0.19
CA TYR A 41 7.64 -17.30 -1.60
C TYR A 41 8.88 -16.81 -2.34
N TYR A 42 9.64 -15.89 -1.74
CA TYR A 42 10.84 -15.39 -2.39
C TYR A 42 11.93 -16.45 -2.47
N ASP A 43 12.15 -17.23 -1.41
CA ASP A 43 13.16 -18.27 -1.42
C ASP A 43 12.89 -19.35 -2.46
N ARG A 44 11.63 -19.78 -2.60
CA ARG A 44 11.22 -20.81 -3.56
C ARG A 44 11.19 -20.33 -5.00
N TYR A 45 10.69 -19.13 -5.26
CA TYR A 45 10.27 -18.72 -6.60
C TYR A 45 11.05 -17.55 -7.17
N ARG A 46 11.81 -16.82 -6.38
CA ARG A 46 12.55 -15.62 -6.84
C ARG A 46 11.67 -14.66 -7.65
N MET A 47 10.45 -14.38 -7.14
CA MET A 47 9.41 -13.51 -7.73
C MET A 47 8.74 -14.07 -9.00
N ASN A 48 8.94 -15.33 -9.33
CA ASN A 48 8.31 -16.00 -10.48
C ASN A 48 7.62 -17.31 -10.09
N PRO A 49 6.60 -17.29 -9.22
CA PRO A 49 5.92 -18.51 -8.84
C PRO A 49 5.09 -19.07 -9.98
N ASN A 50 4.92 -20.39 -9.97
CA ASN A 50 3.89 -21.04 -10.76
C ASN A 50 2.51 -20.68 -10.18
N LEU A 51 1.67 -20.02 -10.98
CA LEU A 51 0.36 -19.57 -10.53
C LEU A 51 -0.58 -20.73 -10.15
N ASP A 52 -0.41 -21.94 -10.72
CA ASP A 52 -1.16 -23.14 -10.30
C ASP A 52 -0.81 -23.56 -8.85
N GLU A 53 0.44 -23.34 -8.42
CA GLU A 53 0.83 -23.61 -7.04
C GLU A 53 0.27 -22.53 -6.12
N VAL A 54 0.31 -21.27 -6.54
CA VAL A 54 -0.27 -20.15 -5.80
C VAL A 54 -1.79 -20.33 -5.62
N ALA A 55 -2.51 -20.77 -6.65
CA ALA A 55 -3.94 -21.04 -6.58
C ALA A 55 -4.32 -22.12 -5.57
N ARG A 56 -3.39 -23.04 -5.30
CA ARG A 56 -3.58 -24.14 -4.32
C ARG A 56 -3.15 -23.76 -2.90
N ASP A 57 -2.49 -22.63 -2.73
CA ASP A 57 -2.08 -22.18 -1.40
C ASP A 57 -3.30 -21.66 -0.61
N PRO A 58 -3.69 -22.31 0.50
CA PRO A 58 -4.85 -21.91 1.27
C PRO A 58 -4.71 -20.50 1.89
N ALA A 59 -3.49 -20.00 2.03
CA ALA A 59 -3.23 -18.64 2.56
C ALA A 59 -3.69 -17.54 1.58
N VAL A 60 -3.79 -17.84 0.28
CA VAL A 60 -4.30 -16.91 -0.74
C VAL A 60 -5.78 -16.61 -0.52
N GLY A 61 -6.59 -17.63 -0.23
CA GLY A 61 -7.96 -17.49 0.25
C GLY A 61 -9.01 -17.03 -0.77
N SER A 62 -8.62 -16.73 -2.01
CA SER A 62 -9.49 -16.30 -3.11
C SER A 62 -8.97 -16.84 -4.44
N ASP A 63 -9.78 -16.73 -5.52
CA ASP A 63 -9.28 -17.00 -6.86
C ASP A 63 -8.18 -16.02 -7.25
N ILE A 64 -7.33 -16.42 -8.20
CA ILE A 64 -6.22 -15.61 -8.70
C ILE A 64 -6.39 -15.22 -10.18
N ASP A 65 -7.60 -15.24 -10.69
CA ASP A 65 -7.93 -14.93 -12.09
C ASP A 65 -7.45 -13.55 -12.52
N PHE A 66 -7.36 -12.64 -11.58
CA PHE A 66 -6.78 -11.30 -11.80
C PHE A 66 -5.34 -11.37 -12.32
N PHE A 67 -4.52 -12.29 -11.79
CA PHE A 67 -3.10 -12.38 -12.12
C PHE A 67 -2.83 -13.16 -13.41
N TRP A 68 -3.69 -14.11 -13.79
CA TRP A 68 -3.54 -14.85 -15.04
C TRP A 68 -3.54 -13.97 -16.29
N LYS A 69 -4.17 -12.80 -16.21
CA LYS A 69 -4.27 -11.84 -17.30
C LYS A 69 -3.05 -10.91 -17.40
N ILE A 70 -2.15 -10.97 -16.43
CA ILE A 70 -1.01 -10.04 -16.32
C ILE A 70 0.28 -10.83 -16.47
N PRO A 71 0.91 -10.81 -17.66
CA PRO A 71 2.11 -11.61 -17.88
C PRO A 71 3.30 -11.07 -17.07
N LYS A 72 3.96 -11.95 -16.34
CA LYS A 72 5.27 -11.68 -15.76
C LYS A 72 6.36 -11.81 -16.83
N LYS A 73 7.37 -10.93 -16.76
CA LYS A 73 8.54 -10.97 -17.63
C LYS A 73 9.80 -10.75 -16.80
N LEU A 74 10.88 -11.41 -17.22
CA LEU A 74 12.21 -11.08 -16.71
C LEU A 74 12.62 -9.74 -17.30
N VAL A 75 12.94 -8.78 -16.43
CA VAL A 75 13.30 -7.40 -16.82
C VAL A 75 14.58 -6.97 -16.12
N ASP A 76 15.36 -6.15 -16.78
CA ASP A 76 16.48 -5.46 -16.16
C ASP A 76 15.96 -4.35 -15.25
N SER A 77 16.48 -4.31 -14.04
CA SER A 77 16.12 -3.31 -13.04
C SER A 77 17.37 -2.80 -12.32
N ARG A 78 17.19 -1.77 -11.50
CA ARG A 78 18.28 -1.24 -10.66
C ARG A 78 18.80 -2.24 -9.62
N VAL A 79 18.02 -3.26 -9.29
CA VAL A 79 18.40 -4.35 -8.37
C VAL A 79 18.79 -5.64 -9.11
N GLY A 80 19.18 -5.52 -10.37
CA GLY A 80 19.49 -6.65 -11.23
C GLY A 80 18.28 -7.15 -12.01
N GLN A 81 18.38 -8.34 -12.58
CA GLN A 81 17.26 -8.97 -13.29
C GLN A 81 16.21 -9.48 -12.30
N ILE A 82 14.97 -9.09 -12.51
CA ILE A 82 13.83 -9.51 -11.68
C ILE A 82 12.65 -9.87 -12.57
N TYR A 83 11.77 -10.73 -12.05
CA TYR A 83 10.47 -10.93 -12.66
C TYR A 83 9.51 -9.82 -12.24
N ALA A 84 8.86 -9.19 -13.21
CA ALA A 84 7.91 -8.11 -13.02
C ALA A 84 6.65 -8.29 -13.87
N PRO A 85 5.50 -7.75 -13.43
CA PRO A 85 5.26 -6.98 -12.22
C PRO A 85 5.31 -7.83 -10.93
N ASN A 86 5.37 -7.19 -9.75
CA ASN A 86 5.26 -7.87 -8.48
C ASN A 86 3.79 -8.10 -8.11
N PHE A 87 3.46 -9.32 -7.71
CA PHE A 87 2.12 -9.73 -7.33
C PHE A 87 1.97 -9.81 -5.81
N TYR A 88 0.85 -9.30 -5.35
CA TYR A 88 0.35 -9.41 -3.99
C TYR A 88 -0.98 -10.14 -4.06
N TYR A 89 -0.95 -11.43 -3.79
CA TYR A 89 -2.08 -12.34 -3.98
C TYR A 89 -3.18 -12.12 -2.97
N ARG A 90 -2.79 -11.68 -1.75
CA ARG A 90 -3.72 -11.31 -0.71
C ARG A 90 -3.19 -10.18 0.13
N THR A 91 -3.99 -9.12 0.27
CA THR A 91 -3.63 -7.91 1.03
C THR A 91 -4.79 -7.43 1.89
N ARG A 92 -4.44 -6.70 2.96
CA ARG A 92 -5.37 -5.88 3.74
C ARG A 92 -4.86 -4.46 3.80
N SER A 93 -5.77 -3.50 3.87
CA SER A 93 -5.35 -2.11 4.08
C SER A 93 -6.44 -1.28 4.75
N VAL A 94 -6.01 -0.25 5.46
CA VAL A 94 -6.84 0.86 5.88
C VAL A 94 -6.18 2.16 5.43
N GLN A 95 -6.92 2.98 4.69
CA GLN A 95 -6.46 4.27 4.21
C GLN A 95 -7.30 5.39 4.81
N LEU A 96 -6.63 6.40 5.34
CA LEU A 96 -7.22 7.65 5.78
C LEU A 96 -6.82 8.76 4.82
N VAL A 97 -7.80 9.47 4.26
CA VAL A 97 -7.58 10.63 3.39
C VAL A 97 -7.92 11.89 4.16
N PHE A 98 -6.91 12.74 4.37
CA PHE A 98 -7.02 13.97 5.15
C PHE A 98 -7.06 15.22 4.27
N LEU A 99 -7.68 16.27 4.80
CA LEU A 99 -7.45 17.65 4.37
C LEU A 99 -6.13 18.15 4.97
N ALA A 100 -5.38 18.91 4.16
CA ALA A 100 -4.19 19.63 4.61
C ALA A 100 -4.04 20.96 3.86
N PRO A 101 -3.49 22.04 4.50
CA PRO A 101 -3.30 23.33 3.86
C PRO A 101 -2.41 23.23 2.61
N LEU A 102 -2.84 23.82 1.50
CA LEU A 102 -2.13 23.75 0.21
C LEU A 102 -0.70 24.24 0.29
N ASP A 103 -0.44 25.25 1.11
CA ASP A 103 0.92 25.82 1.20
C ASP A 103 1.88 24.88 1.93
N HIS A 104 1.40 24.14 2.94
CA HIS A 104 2.19 23.07 3.57
C HIS A 104 2.47 21.95 2.54
N LEU A 105 1.49 21.57 1.74
CA LEU A 105 1.69 20.54 0.72
C LEU A 105 2.68 20.99 -0.36
N LYS A 106 2.56 22.23 -0.85
CA LYS A 106 3.49 22.79 -1.85
C LYS A 106 4.92 22.84 -1.35
N SER A 107 5.15 23.15 -0.05
CA SER A 107 6.49 23.20 0.52
C SER A 107 7.19 21.84 0.57
N LYS A 108 6.44 20.74 0.53
CA LYS A 108 6.97 19.37 0.55
C LYS A 108 7.06 18.72 -0.84
N LEU A 109 6.48 19.36 -1.86
CA LEU A 109 6.51 18.83 -3.21
C LEU A 109 7.66 19.40 -4.03
N PRO A 110 8.50 18.57 -4.66
CA PRO A 110 9.49 19.06 -5.60
C PRO A 110 8.81 19.58 -6.88
N SER A 111 9.33 20.69 -7.44
CA SER A 111 8.91 21.18 -8.76
C SER A 111 9.12 20.07 -9.81
N PRO A 112 8.18 19.91 -10.78
CA PRO A 112 7.00 20.73 -11.07
C PRO A 112 5.68 20.18 -10.49
N LEU A 113 5.73 19.28 -9.51
CA LEU A 113 4.52 18.70 -8.90
C LEU A 113 3.64 19.77 -8.23
N LYS A 114 2.33 19.59 -8.36
CA LYS A 114 1.34 20.46 -7.72
C LYS A 114 0.34 19.59 -6.95
N PRO A 115 -0.01 19.95 -5.69
CA PRO A 115 -1.03 19.21 -4.96
C PRO A 115 -2.40 19.39 -5.66
N ILE A 116 -3.26 18.37 -5.54
CA ILE A 116 -4.64 18.49 -5.96
C ILE A 116 -5.39 19.35 -4.95
N THR A 117 -6.26 20.24 -5.42
CA THR A 117 -7.12 21.06 -4.57
C THR A 117 -8.45 20.33 -4.37
N ALA A 118 -8.78 20.02 -3.14
CA ALA A 118 -10.07 19.40 -2.77
C ALA A 118 -11.10 20.45 -2.36
N LEU A 119 -10.67 21.44 -1.56
CA LEU A 119 -11.46 22.60 -1.13
C LEU A 119 -10.62 23.88 -1.28
N PRO A 120 -11.21 25.07 -1.28
CA PRO A 120 -10.45 26.32 -1.28
C PRO A 120 -9.40 26.35 -0.15
N GLY A 121 -8.13 26.46 -0.50
CA GLY A 121 -7.01 26.48 0.43
C GLY A 121 -6.53 25.10 0.91
N TYR A 122 -7.18 23.99 0.55
CA TYR A 122 -6.87 22.65 1.03
C TYR A 122 -6.66 21.63 -0.08
N GLY A 123 -5.67 20.79 0.11
CA GLY A 123 -5.40 19.59 -0.68
C GLY A 123 -5.59 18.31 0.13
N LEU A 124 -5.10 17.20 -0.41
CA LEU A 124 -5.30 15.85 0.15
C LEU A 124 -3.98 15.17 0.49
N VAL A 125 -3.98 14.49 1.64
CA VAL A 125 -2.93 13.58 2.09
C VAL A 125 -3.54 12.22 2.36
N ALA A 126 -2.93 11.15 1.86
CA ALA A 126 -3.30 9.78 2.16
C ALA A 126 -2.29 9.18 3.14
N LEU A 127 -2.80 8.62 4.24
CA LEU A 127 -2.08 7.72 5.15
C LEU A 127 -2.67 6.33 4.98
N THR A 128 -1.85 5.34 4.62
CA THR A 128 -2.33 3.98 4.40
C THR A 128 -1.47 2.98 5.16
N PHE A 129 -2.11 2.11 5.94
CA PHE A 129 -1.51 0.92 6.52
C PHE A 129 -1.83 -0.27 5.62
N TYR A 130 -0.83 -1.03 5.25
CA TYR A 130 -0.93 -2.24 4.45
C TYR A 130 -0.42 -3.45 5.24
N SER A 131 -1.10 -4.59 5.06
CA SER A 131 -0.58 -5.90 5.41
C SER A 131 -0.64 -6.79 4.18
N TYR A 132 0.51 -7.12 3.64
CA TYR A 132 0.66 -8.02 2.51
C TYR A 132 0.78 -9.44 3.04
N LEU A 133 -0.30 -10.21 2.95
CA LEU A 133 -0.41 -11.53 3.58
C LEU A 133 0.24 -12.62 2.76
N VAL A 134 0.12 -12.54 1.44
CA VAL A 134 0.76 -13.45 0.48
C VAL A 134 1.22 -12.63 -0.72
N CYS A 135 2.50 -12.64 -1.01
CA CYS A 135 3.07 -11.91 -2.15
C CYS A 135 4.42 -12.50 -2.57
N ASP A 136 4.90 -12.09 -3.74
CA ASP A 136 6.14 -12.60 -4.36
C ASP A 136 7.40 -12.44 -3.52
N ASN A 137 7.45 -11.47 -2.62
CA ASN A 137 8.62 -11.19 -1.77
C ASN A 137 8.35 -11.42 -0.29
N ASP A 138 7.56 -12.45 0.01
CA ASP A 138 7.12 -12.85 1.34
C ASP A 138 6.22 -11.84 2.06
N PRO A 139 5.44 -12.25 3.06
CA PRO A 139 4.56 -11.36 3.80
C PRO A 139 5.30 -10.24 4.51
N TYR A 140 4.76 -9.02 4.44
CA TYR A 140 5.26 -7.87 5.18
C TYR A 140 4.17 -6.80 5.39
N ASN A 141 4.45 -5.86 6.30
CA ASN A 141 3.60 -4.70 6.53
C ASN A 141 4.29 -3.41 6.06
N GLU A 142 3.49 -2.44 5.67
CA GLU A 142 3.96 -1.16 5.15
C GLU A 142 3.01 -0.04 5.58
N VAL A 143 3.57 1.15 5.84
CA VAL A 143 2.78 2.37 6.00
C VAL A 143 3.21 3.39 4.97
N SER A 144 2.25 4.03 4.30
CA SER A 144 2.50 5.05 3.28
C SER A 144 1.92 6.39 3.70
N VAL A 145 2.72 7.47 3.56
CA VAL A 145 2.22 8.85 3.58
C VAL A 145 2.48 9.47 2.22
N ALA A 146 1.43 9.89 1.54
CA ALA A 146 1.52 10.47 0.20
C ALA A 146 0.68 11.74 0.08
N ILE A 147 1.22 12.76 -0.60
CA ILE A 147 0.45 13.92 -1.05
C ILE A 147 -0.23 13.56 -2.36
N ILE A 148 -1.55 13.73 -2.44
CA ILE A 148 -2.27 13.54 -3.69
C ILE A 148 -1.99 14.74 -4.60
N VAL A 149 -1.44 14.44 -5.78
CA VAL A 149 -1.00 15.44 -6.74
C VAL A 149 -1.88 15.46 -7.98
N ARG A 150 -1.82 16.55 -8.71
CA ARG A 150 -2.46 16.66 -10.03
C ARG A 150 -1.82 15.69 -11.00
N GLN A 151 -2.60 15.18 -11.93
CA GLN A 151 -2.08 14.31 -12.99
C GLN A 151 -0.98 15.04 -13.77
N PRO A 152 0.24 14.48 -13.86
CA PRO A 152 1.33 15.07 -14.64
C PRO A 152 0.94 15.32 -16.09
N GLY A 153 1.35 16.47 -16.63
CA GLY A 153 1.09 16.85 -18.03
C GLY A 153 -0.34 17.35 -18.33
N LYS A 154 -1.27 17.31 -17.38
CA LYS A 154 -2.62 17.85 -17.58
C LYS A 154 -2.78 19.27 -17.02
N ASN A 155 -3.28 20.18 -17.88
CA ASN A 155 -3.50 21.59 -17.55
C ASN A 155 -4.96 21.93 -17.15
N SER A 156 -5.82 20.92 -16.94
CA SER A 156 -7.21 21.14 -16.49
C SER A 156 -7.29 21.64 -15.05
N TYR A 157 -8.42 22.23 -14.65
CA TYR A 157 -8.62 22.68 -13.27
C TYR A 157 -8.51 21.54 -12.27
N SER A 158 -7.99 21.84 -11.08
CA SER A 158 -7.71 20.84 -10.04
C SER A 158 -8.96 20.07 -9.61
N THR A 159 -10.09 20.76 -9.44
CA THR A 159 -11.38 20.15 -9.08
C THR A 159 -11.87 19.17 -10.15
N THR A 160 -11.74 19.53 -11.43
CA THR A 160 -12.09 18.63 -12.56
C THR A 160 -11.21 17.39 -12.57
N GLN A 161 -9.92 17.54 -12.27
CA GLN A 161 -9.01 16.39 -12.14
C GLN A 161 -9.39 15.49 -10.97
N LEU A 162 -9.77 16.05 -9.82
CA LEU A 162 -10.22 15.29 -8.67
C LEU A 162 -11.46 14.46 -8.99
N LEU A 163 -12.48 15.09 -9.61
CA LEU A 163 -13.69 14.39 -10.05
C LEU A 163 -13.37 13.26 -11.04
N SER A 164 -12.50 13.53 -12.02
CA SER A 164 -12.04 12.52 -12.98
C SER A 164 -11.29 11.39 -12.28
N SER A 165 -10.45 11.69 -11.28
CA SER A 165 -9.71 10.68 -10.52
C SER A 165 -10.66 9.78 -9.73
N VAL A 166 -11.67 10.35 -9.10
CA VAL A 166 -12.71 9.58 -8.37
C VAL A 166 -13.49 8.70 -9.33
N TRP A 167 -13.94 9.24 -10.46
CA TRP A 167 -14.72 8.49 -11.45
C TRP A 167 -13.95 7.32 -12.05
N ASN A 168 -12.70 7.57 -12.45
CA ASN A 168 -11.84 6.58 -13.09
C ASN A 168 -11.08 5.71 -12.07
N ARG A 169 -11.26 5.93 -10.77
CA ARG A 169 -10.49 5.28 -9.68
C ARG A 169 -8.98 5.32 -9.92
N THR A 170 -8.50 6.45 -10.44
CA THR A 170 -7.09 6.65 -10.78
C THR A 170 -6.55 7.90 -10.11
N PHE A 171 -5.62 7.70 -9.19
CA PHE A 171 -5.01 8.78 -8.42
C PHE A 171 -3.52 8.87 -8.68
N TYR A 172 -2.96 10.05 -8.43
CA TYR A 172 -1.53 10.33 -8.52
C TYR A 172 -1.06 10.83 -7.16
N GLY A 173 0.02 10.27 -6.65
CA GLY A 173 0.55 10.60 -5.35
C GLY A 173 2.07 10.76 -5.37
N TYR A 174 2.57 11.70 -4.58
CA TYR A 174 3.98 11.80 -4.26
C TYR A 174 4.22 11.23 -2.88
N VAL A 175 4.98 10.13 -2.81
CA VAL A 175 5.22 9.40 -1.56
C VAL A 175 6.30 10.10 -0.75
N LEU A 176 5.93 10.57 0.45
CA LEU A 176 6.85 11.23 1.38
C LEU A 176 7.54 10.23 2.33
N ALA A 177 6.86 9.13 2.63
CA ALA A 177 7.33 8.15 3.59
C ALA A 177 6.71 6.77 3.29
N LEU A 178 7.53 5.72 3.45
CA LEU A 178 7.10 4.35 3.14
C LEU A 178 7.82 3.30 4.03
N PRO A 179 7.76 3.40 5.38
CA PRO A 179 8.35 2.40 6.25
C PRO A 179 7.77 1.01 6.01
N VAL A 180 8.62 0.00 6.20
CA VAL A 180 8.32 -1.43 6.03
C VAL A 180 8.93 -2.23 7.18
N ASP A 181 8.43 -3.45 7.40
CA ASP A 181 8.91 -4.32 8.49
C ASP A 181 9.84 -5.46 8.03
N THR A 182 10.22 -5.50 6.74
CA THR A 182 11.16 -6.50 6.21
C THR A 182 12.27 -5.87 5.37
N GLU A 183 13.46 -6.46 5.48
CA GLU A 183 14.65 -5.95 4.79
C GLU A 183 14.53 -6.08 3.25
N ILE A 184 13.97 -7.19 2.75
CA ILE A 184 13.79 -7.37 1.30
C ILE A 184 12.86 -6.30 0.71
N ALA A 185 11.78 -5.94 1.41
CA ALA A 185 10.87 -4.87 0.98
C ALA A 185 11.55 -3.50 1.01
N ARG A 186 12.42 -3.24 2.01
CA ARG A 186 13.22 -2.03 2.10
C ARG A 186 14.22 -1.93 0.95
N VAL A 187 15.05 -2.97 0.76
CA VAL A 187 16.07 -3.01 -0.30
C VAL A 187 15.43 -2.80 -1.67
N ARG A 188 14.35 -3.51 -1.96
CA ARG A 188 13.63 -3.36 -3.21
C ARG A 188 13.14 -1.93 -3.42
N GLY A 189 12.52 -1.33 -2.41
CA GLY A 189 11.97 0.02 -2.53
C GLY A 189 13.04 1.09 -2.64
N VAL A 190 14.09 1.03 -1.83
CA VAL A 190 15.19 2.02 -1.84
C VAL A 190 16.03 1.89 -3.11
N TYR A 191 16.55 0.71 -3.41
CA TYR A 191 17.49 0.54 -4.52
C TYR A 191 16.78 0.35 -5.87
N GLY A 192 15.61 -0.31 -5.89
CA GLY A 192 14.86 -0.54 -7.12
C GLY A 192 14.06 0.67 -7.59
N TYR A 193 13.38 1.35 -6.67
CA TYR A 193 12.41 2.41 -7.00
C TYR A 193 12.82 3.80 -6.46
N GLN A 194 13.85 3.90 -5.64
CA GLN A 194 14.23 5.11 -4.90
C GLN A 194 13.07 5.70 -4.07
N PHE A 195 12.22 4.83 -3.52
CA PHE A 195 11.20 5.23 -2.56
C PHE A 195 11.82 5.51 -1.19
N PRO A 196 11.24 6.43 -0.42
CA PRO A 196 11.71 6.79 0.93
C PRO A 196 11.32 5.70 1.95
N LYS A 197 11.94 4.51 1.84
CA LYS A 197 11.71 3.38 2.73
C LYS A 197 12.76 3.27 3.83
N TRP A 198 12.31 2.87 5.00
CA TRP A 198 13.15 2.48 6.13
C TRP A 198 12.50 1.35 6.92
N LEU A 199 13.25 0.68 7.81
CA LEU A 199 12.71 -0.35 8.67
C LEU A 199 11.96 0.26 9.86
N ALA A 200 10.81 -0.32 10.17
CA ALA A 200 10.00 -0.02 11.34
C ALA A 200 9.26 -1.27 11.80
N ASN A 201 8.81 -1.29 13.04
CA ASN A 201 7.89 -2.33 13.52
C ASN A 201 6.46 -1.87 13.19
N ILE A 202 5.75 -2.66 12.41
CA ILE A 202 4.42 -2.32 11.93
C ILE A 202 3.48 -3.49 12.19
N ASN A 203 2.34 -3.21 12.81
CA ASN A 203 1.28 -4.17 12.99
C ASN A 203 -0.03 -3.62 12.41
N LEU A 204 -0.83 -4.48 11.77
CA LEU A 204 -2.19 -4.19 11.31
C LEU A 204 -3.06 -5.40 11.56
N GLU A 205 -3.95 -5.28 12.52
CA GLU A 205 -4.94 -6.28 12.87
C GLU A 205 -6.32 -5.81 12.44
N MET A 206 -7.07 -6.71 11.81
CA MET A 206 -8.47 -6.52 11.47
C MET A 206 -9.25 -7.76 11.90
N ASP A 207 -9.97 -7.64 13.00
CA ASP A 207 -10.92 -8.65 13.45
C ASP A 207 -12.32 -8.42 12.84
N ASP A 208 -13.37 -8.93 13.45
CA ASP A 208 -14.75 -8.76 12.98
C ASP A 208 -15.41 -7.47 13.50
N HIS A 209 -14.75 -6.73 14.39
CA HIS A 209 -15.31 -5.55 15.07
C HIS A 209 -14.43 -4.34 14.96
N ASN A 210 -13.11 -4.52 14.92
CA ASN A 210 -12.14 -3.43 15.02
C ASN A 210 -10.98 -3.57 14.04
N ILE A 211 -10.41 -2.42 13.72
CA ILE A 211 -9.13 -2.28 13.04
C ILE A 211 -8.18 -1.62 14.02
N LYS A 212 -7.05 -2.26 14.28
CA LYS A 212 -5.96 -1.71 15.10
C LYS A 212 -4.68 -1.74 14.29
N ALA A 213 -3.98 -0.63 14.26
CA ALA A 213 -2.66 -0.58 13.67
C ALA A 213 -1.72 0.23 14.57
N ASP A 214 -0.50 -0.22 14.66
CA ASP A 214 0.56 0.51 15.33
C ASP A 214 1.85 0.49 14.51
N LEU A 215 2.58 1.58 14.64
CA LEU A 215 3.90 1.76 14.07
C LEU A 215 4.83 2.28 15.14
N THR A 216 5.96 1.59 15.27
CA THR A 216 7.05 1.97 16.17
C THR A 216 8.33 2.01 15.35
N ALA A 217 9.10 3.08 15.48
CA ALA A 217 10.39 3.19 14.82
C ALA A 217 11.35 2.05 15.24
N ALA A 218 12.38 1.79 14.46
CA ALA A 218 13.32 0.68 14.71
C ALA A 218 14.05 0.79 16.08
N ASP A 219 14.20 2.00 16.61
CA ASP A 219 14.78 2.27 17.92
C ASP A 219 13.78 2.11 19.09
N GLY A 220 12.54 1.73 18.80
CA GLY A 220 11.48 1.56 19.80
C GLY A 220 10.62 2.82 20.04
N THR A 221 10.92 3.95 19.39
CA THR A 221 10.12 5.19 19.53
C THR A 221 8.70 4.98 18.97
N PRO A 222 7.63 5.14 19.78
CA PRO A 222 6.26 5.06 19.28
C PRO A 222 5.97 6.17 18.25
N ASP A 223 5.29 5.81 17.16
CA ASP A 223 4.98 6.76 16.09
C ASP A 223 3.48 6.95 15.90
N LEU A 224 2.80 5.96 15.32
CA LEU A 224 1.37 6.04 15.03
C LEU A 224 0.62 4.91 15.71
N ILE A 225 -0.58 5.21 16.24
CA ILE A 225 -1.52 4.20 16.73
C ILE A 225 -2.89 4.54 16.15
N LEU A 226 -3.47 3.59 15.43
CA LEU A 226 -4.83 3.66 14.89
C LEU A 226 -5.73 2.66 15.60
N ASP A 227 -6.89 3.13 16.04
CA ASP A 227 -7.96 2.30 16.58
C ASP A 227 -9.29 2.80 16.01
N VAL A 228 -10.00 1.95 15.29
CA VAL A 228 -11.25 2.31 14.64
C VAL A 228 -12.19 1.09 14.57
N PRO A 229 -13.48 1.26 14.86
CA PRO A 229 -14.46 0.21 14.63
C PRO A 229 -14.47 -0.23 13.15
N LEU A 230 -14.54 -1.53 12.91
CA LEU A 230 -14.66 -2.05 11.53
C LEU A 230 -16.04 -1.69 10.98
N PRO A 231 -16.13 -0.89 9.90
CA PRO A 231 -17.41 -0.60 9.28
C PRO A 231 -17.99 -1.84 8.57
N PRO A 232 -19.30 -1.87 8.29
CA PRO A 232 -19.90 -2.94 7.48
C PRO A 232 -19.18 -3.09 6.13
N LEU A 233 -18.69 -4.29 5.87
CA LEU A 233 -17.98 -4.62 4.64
C LEU A 233 -18.94 -5.08 3.55
N LYS A 234 -18.54 -4.88 2.29
CA LYS A 234 -19.25 -5.35 1.10
C LYS A 234 -18.33 -6.23 0.27
N THR A 235 -18.85 -7.36 -0.18
CA THR A 235 -18.16 -8.18 -1.19
C THR A 235 -18.23 -7.45 -2.53
N MET A 236 -17.10 -7.39 -3.21
CA MET A 236 -16.98 -6.79 -4.54
C MET A 236 -16.62 -7.90 -5.53
N PRO A 237 -17.36 -8.03 -6.64
CA PRO A 237 -17.00 -8.99 -7.68
C PRO A 237 -15.60 -8.67 -8.20
N SER A 238 -14.77 -9.71 -8.31
CA SER A 238 -13.39 -9.58 -8.78
C SER A 238 -13.32 -8.83 -10.11
N GLN A 239 -12.34 -7.94 -10.24
CA GLN A 239 -12.02 -7.18 -11.45
C GLN A 239 -13.09 -6.16 -11.90
N THR A 240 -14.14 -5.89 -11.12
CA THR A 240 -15.17 -4.89 -11.45
C THR A 240 -14.86 -3.50 -10.93
N SER A 241 -14.00 -3.40 -9.94
CA SER A 241 -13.73 -2.15 -9.22
C SER A 241 -12.24 -1.85 -9.09
N ILE A 242 -11.44 -2.26 -10.06
CA ILE A 242 -9.98 -2.04 -10.06
C ILE A 242 -9.70 -0.54 -9.95
N GLY A 243 -8.88 -0.18 -8.96
CA GLY A 243 -8.32 1.14 -8.79
C GLY A 243 -6.84 1.18 -9.16
N THR A 244 -6.35 2.35 -9.58
CA THR A 244 -4.93 2.55 -9.89
C THR A 244 -4.39 3.75 -9.11
N ASN A 245 -3.39 3.51 -8.30
CA ASN A 245 -2.60 4.56 -7.67
C ASN A 245 -1.25 4.69 -8.37
N ASN A 246 -0.97 5.87 -8.93
CA ASN A 246 0.28 6.17 -9.58
C ASN A 246 1.20 6.90 -8.60
N ALA A 247 2.19 6.22 -8.06
CA ALA A 247 3.23 6.87 -7.28
C ALA A 247 4.20 7.61 -8.23
N ILE A 248 4.31 8.91 -8.04
CA ILE A 248 5.24 9.76 -8.80
C ILE A 248 6.52 9.91 -8.00
N ASN A 249 7.66 9.66 -8.65
CA ASN A 249 8.95 9.65 -7.99
C ASN A 249 10.06 10.12 -8.94
N LYS A 250 11.20 10.55 -8.39
CA LYS A 250 12.45 10.73 -9.14
C LYS A 250 13.33 9.49 -8.97
N ILE A 251 13.84 8.97 -10.08
CA ILE A 251 14.84 7.89 -10.11
C ILE A 251 16.02 8.43 -10.93
N ASP A 252 17.20 8.51 -10.31
CA ASP A 252 18.41 9.08 -10.92
C ASP A 252 18.17 10.47 -11.54
N GLY A 253 17.42 11.31 -10.83
CA GLY A 253 17.10 12.67 -11.25
C GLY A 253 15.98 12.80 -12.30
N LYS A 254 15.53 11.71 -12.91
CA LYS A 254 14.44 11.69 -13.91
C LYS A 254 13.11 11.32 -13.26
N TRP A 255 12.02 11.83 -13.83
CA TRP A 255 10.69 11.56 -13.31
C TRP A 255 10.14 10.23 -13.83
N TYR A 256 9.55 9.47 -12.93
CA TYR A 256 8.88 8.20 -13.19
C TYR A 256 7.52 8.14 -12.50
N GLN A 257 6.65 7.32 -13.04
CA GLN A 257 5.45 6.85 -12.33
C GLN A 257 5.51 5.34 -12.13
N VAL A 258 5.00 4.90 -11.00
CA VAL A 258 4.84 3.49 -10.64
C VAL A 258 3.36 3.24 -10.43
N ALA A 259 2.74 2.49 -11.33
CA ALA A 259 1.33 2.14 -11.21
C ALA A 259 1.14 0.97 -10.25
N VAL A 260 0.28 1.17 -9.25
CA VAL A 260 -0.19 0.14 -8.32
C VAL A 260 -1.67 -0.10 -8.61
N GLN A 261 -1.99 -1.26 -9.16
CA GLN A 261 -3.36 -1.67 -9.42
C GLN A 261 -3.88 -2.48 -8.23
N THR A 262 -5.08 -2.16 -7.77
CA THR A 262 -5.74 -2.86 -6.66
C THR A 262 -7.08 -3.41 -7.14
N ASN A 263 -7.28 -4.71 -6.96
CA ASN A 263 -8.53 -5.43 -7.19
C ASN A 263 -9.19 -5.73 -5.82
N PRO A 264 -10.14 -4.91 -5.37
CA PRO A 264 -10.82 -5.12 -4.10
C PRO A 264 -11.79 -6.29 -4.19
N LEU A 265 -11.79 -7.15 -3.17
CA LEU A 265 -12.69 -8.32 -3.06
C LEU A 265 -13.67 -8.17 -1.89
N LEU A 266 -13.19 -7.65 -0.76
CA LEU A 266 -14.01 -7.39 0.43
C LEU A 266 -13.56 -6.08 1.08
N GLY A 267 -14.43 -5.09 1.15
CA GLY A 267 -14.07 -3.81 1.72
C GLY A 267 -15.23 -2.83 1.81
N THR A 268 -14.91 -1.60 2.19
CA THR A 268 -15.87 -0.51 2.28
C THR A 268 -15.18 0.85 2.19
N GLN A 269 -15.96 1.87 1.87
CA GLN A 269 -15.55 3.26 1.86
C GLN A 269 -16.50 4.08 2.73
N CYS A 270 -15.95 4.86 3.65
CA CYS A 270 -16.68 5.73 4.54
C CYS A 270 -16.29 7.19 4.28
N LEU A 271 -17.26 8.04 3.96
CA LEU A 271 -17.07 9.48 3.91
C LEU A 271 -17.28 10.08 5.30
N PHE A 272 -16.42 11.01 5.70
CA PHE A 272 -16.45 11.65 7.02
C PHE A 272 -16.60 10.64 8.16
N PRO A 273 -15.67 9.66 8.28
CA PRO A 273 -15.79 8.60 9.26
C PRO A 273 -15.81 9.18 10.68
N SER A 274 -16.71 8.68 11.50
CA SER A 274 -16.74 8.95 12.94
C SER A 274 -15.92 7.90 13.70
N ASN A 275 -15.51 8.23 14.93
CA ASN A 275 -14.84 7.30 15.85
C ASN A 275 -13.46 6.78 15.38
N VAL A 276 -12.79 7.48 14.46
CA VAL A 276 -11.41 7.19 14.12
C VAL A 276 -10.49 7.80 15.15
N LYS A 277 -9.78 6.96 15.89
CA LYS A 277 -8.74 7.36 16.84
C LYS A 277 -7.38 7.15 16.22
N LEU A 278 -6.76 8.23 15.75
CA LEU A 278 -5.37 8.23 15.28
C LEU A 278 -4.51 9.03 16.26
N SER A 279 -3.72 8.32 17.04
CA SER A 279 -2.73 8.94 17.93
C SER A 279 -1.41 9.12 17.22
N ARG A 280 -0.92 10.36 17.18
CA ARG A 280 0.41 10.73 16.68
C ARG A 280 1.34 10.89 17.87
N ARG A 281 2.53 10.29 17.80
CA ARG A 281 3.54 10.29 18.85
C ARG A 281 4.79 11.01 18.37
N GLU A 282 5.97 10.62 18.84
CA GLU A 282 7.24 11.32 18.57
C GLU A 282 7.99 10.81 17.33
N GLY A 283 7.47 9.77 16.66
CA GLY A 283 8.11 9.12 15.52
C GLY A 283 8.08 9.92 14.22
N PRO A 284 8.80 9.43 13.20
CA PRO A 284 9.00 10.16 11.93
C PRO A 284 7.71 10.44 11.16
N LEU A 285 6.76 9.49 11.11
CA LEU A 285 5.50 9.71 10.38
C LEU A 285 4.62 10.73 11.06
N SER A 286 4.56 10.70 12.41
CA SER A 286 3.84 11.70 13.21
C SER A 286 4.37 13.11 12.93
N LYS A 287 5.70 13.28 12.84
CA LYS A 287 6.33 14.56 12.49
C LYS A 287 5.92 15.01 11.08
N ILE A 288 5.97 14.10 10.09
CA ILE A 288 5.55 14.42 8.71
C ILE A 288 4.08 14.84 8.67
N LEU A 289 3.17 14.11 9.32
CA LEU A 289 1.75 14.45 9.36
C LEU A 289 1.49 15.80 10.05
N ASN A 290 2.25 16.11 11.11
CA ASN A 290 2.17 17.39 11.81
C ASN A 290 2.68 18.55 10.92
N GLU A 291 3.79 18.38 10.23
CA GLU A 291 4.33 19.36 9.28
C GLU A 291 3.41 19.61 8.08
N LEU A 292 2.73 18.58 7.60
CA LEU A 292 1.70 18.70 6.57
C LEU A 292 0.43 19.40 7.07
N GLY A 293 0.25 19.52 8.39
CA GLY A 293 -0.92 20.15 8.99
C GLY A 293 -2.21 19.37 8.71
N VAL A 294 -2.14 18.03 8.66
CA VAL A 294 -3.33 17.21 8.40
C VAL A 294 -4.39 17.42 9.48
N SER A 295 -5.63 17.57 9.06
CA SER A 295 -6.76 17.91 9.94
C SER A 295 -7.91 16.89 9.78
N THR A 296 -8.99 17.27 9.13
CA THR A 296 -10.20 16.46 8.96
C THR A 296 -9.94 15.23 8.09
N ILE A 297 -10.40 14.07 8.55
CA ILE A 297 -10.45 12.85 7.73
C ILE A 297 -11.69 12.95 6.85
N LEU A 298 -11.49 13.12 5.55
CA LEU A 298 -12.59 13.18 4.57
C LEU A 298 -13.11 11.79 4.23
N ARG A 299 -12.22 10.82 4.19
CA ARG A 299 -12.55 9.47 3.73
C ARG A 299 -11.67 8.44 4.42
N MET A 300 -12.29 7.31 4.71
CA MET A 300 -11.61 6.08 5.13
C MET A 300 -12.00 4.97 4.17
N ASP A 301 -11.00 4.30 3.60
CA ASP A 301 -11.16 3.10 2.79
C ASP A 301 -10.62 1.90 3.57
N VAL A 302 -11.41 0.84 3.68
CA VAL A 302 -11.00 -0.41 4.32
C VAL A 302 -11.09 -1.53 3.30
N LEU A 303 -10.00 -2.23 3.10
CA LEU A 303 -9.95 -3.46 2.31
C LEU A 303 -9.54 -4.60 3.25
N LYS A 304 -10.48 -5.51 3.56
CA LYS A 304 -10.24 -6.71 4.37
C LYS A 304 -9.68 -7.84 3.51
N ASP A 305 -9.99 -7.81 2.21
CA ASP A 305 -9.40 -8.71 1.22
C ASP A 305 -9.28 -7.99 -0.14
N ALA A 306 -8.09 -8.02 -0.71
CA ALA A 306 -7.78 -7.43 -2.00
C ALA A 306 -6.54 -8.09 -2.62
N GLN A 307 -6.40 -7.91 -3.92
CA GLN A 307 -5.24 -8.30 -4.71
C GLN A 307 -4.58 -7.07 -5.28
N MET A 308 -3.25 -7.06 -5.41
CA MET A 308 -2.52 -5.91 -5.93
C MET A 308 -1.42 -6.30 -6.90
N VAL A 309 -1.13 -5.38 -7.82
CA VAL A 309 -0.03 -5.49 -8.78
C VAL A 309 0.81 -4.22 -8.71
N LEU A 310 2.08 -4.35 -8.41
CA LEU A 310 3.06 -3.27 -8.46
C LEU A 310 3.84 -3.37 -9.77
N ASN A 311 3.61 -2.43 -10.66
CA ASN A 311 4.27 -2.36 -11.95
C ASN A 311 5.70 -1.79 -11.84
N MET A 312 6.49 -1.99 -12.89
CA MET A 312 7.80 -1.34 -13.02
C MET A 312 7.64 0.16 -13.22
N PRO A 313 8.64 0.96 -12.79
CA PRO A 313 8.65 2.39 -13.06
C PRO A 313 8.63 2.66 -14.58
N THR A 314 7.74 3.54 -15.01
CA THR A 314 7.70 4.04 -16.39
C THR A 314 8.12 5.50 -16.44
N PRO A 315 8.98 5.92 -17.41
CA PRO A 315 9.38 7.32 -17.54
C PRO A 315 8.18 8.26 -17.68
N LEU A 316 8.28 9.43 -17.06
CA LEU A 316 7.23 10.44 -17.07
C LEU A 316 7.67 11.65 -17.91
N ASN A 317 7.56 11.53 -19.23
CA ASN A 317 8.02 12.53 -20.20
C ASN A 317 7.26 13.87 -20.12
N ALA A 318 6.14 13.91 -19.39
CA ALA A 318 5.35 15.13 -19.17
C ALA A 318 6.14 16.28 -18.52
N PHE A 319 7.28 15.98 -17.88
CA PHE A 319 8.14 16.96 -17.21
C PHE A 319 9.48 17.22 -17.91
N ASP A 320 9.78 16.56 -19.03
CA ASP A 320 11.07 16.68 -19.71
C ASP A 320 11.33 18.08 -20.27
N ASN A 321 10.28 18.86 -20.54
CA ASN A 321 10.37 20.22 -21.11
C ASN A 321 10.17 21.34 -20.06
N VAL A 322 10.05 21.02 -18.78
CA VAL A 322 9.93 22.02 -17.72
C VAL A 322 11.33 22.52 -17.38
N LYS A 323 11.74 23.67 -17.93
CA LYS A 323 12.94 24.38 -17.49
C LYS A 323 12.79 24.71 -16.00
N LEU A 324 13.71 24.19 -15.18
CA LEU A 324 13.83 24.49 -13.75
C LEU A 324 14.21 25.97 -13.53
#